data_c91256b67c1e4dd6a2ed1bb840839fe2
#
_entry.id   c91256b67c1e4dd6a2ed1bb840839fe2
#
_cell.length_a   1.000
_cell.length_b   1.000
_cell.length_c   1.000
_cell.angle_alpha   90.00
_cell.angle_beta   90.00
_cell.angle_gamma   90.00
#
_symmetry.space_group_name_H-M   'P 1'
#
loop_
_entity.id
_entity.type
_entity.pdbx_description
1 polymer ?
#
loop_
_entity_poly.entity_id
_entity_poly.type
_entity_poly.pdbx_seq_one_letter_code
_entity_poly.pdbx_strand_id
1 'polypeptide(L)'
;KKKKYDLIKVNGKKAIKPCNYIIPSDISSAAFFIVLTALSKNSKLKIKNVNVNPTRIGILEILKKMGVNIKLQNKKNYKGEKIADLIVKSEKSLKAINCPTSLNSAAIDEFLLIFLVAAKANGVSYFKNLAELNQKESPRLIWGSKILSKMGVKNILKKDSIKIFGNPNLDVKRKITINKFLKDHRVFMTSVVAALALGGEWSISSKDSINTSFPTFISKIKSLGASLD
;
A
#
# COMPACT_ATOMS: atom_id res chain seq x y z
N LYS A 1 35.35 3.66 12.45
CA LYS A 1 34.48 4.08 11.29
C LYS A 1 34.07 5.52 11.56
N LYS A 2 34.52 6.51 10.74
CA LYS A 2 34.06 7.90 10.81
C LYS A 2 32.56 7.92 10.50
N LYS A 3 31.75 8.46 11.42
CA LYS A 3 30.32 8.72 11.14
C LYS A 3 30.26 9.75 10.02
N LYS A 4 29.64 9.38 8.90
CA LYS A 4 29.35 10.29 7.79
C LYS A 4 28.11 11.08 8.20
N TYR A 5 28.25 12.38 8.41
CA TYR A 5 27.12 13.27 8.72
C TYR A 5 26.68 13.95 7.43
N ASP A 6 25.38 14.00 7.20
CA ASP A 6 24.80 14.85 6.17
C ASP A 6 24.69 16.27 6.72
N LEU A 7 25.28 17.25 6.02
CA LEU A 7 25.19 18.66 6.37
C LEU A 7 24.17 19.34 5.47
N ILE A 8 23.08 19.83 6.07
CA ILE A 8 22.09 20.65 5.36
C ILE A 8 22.34 22.11 5.73
N LYS A 9 22.72 22.93 4.73
CA LYS A 9 22.90 24.38 4.89
C LYS A 9 21.73 25.12 4.26
N VAL A 10 21.00 25.87 5.05
CA VAL A 10 19.86 26.68 4.60
C VAL A 10 20.21 28.15 4.70
N ASN A 11 20.12 28.89 3.59
CA ASN A 11 20.20 30.33 3.55
C ASN A 11 18.79 30.89 3.67
N GLY A 12 18.43 31.44 4.83
CA GLY A 12 17.12 32.02 5.08
C GLY A 12 16.87 33.33 4.36
N LYS A 13 15.64 33.84 4.47
CA LYS A 13 15.19 35.15 3.98
C LYS A 13 15.37 35.39 2.46
N LYS A 14 15.40 34.36 1.65
CA LYS A 14 15.34 34.49 0.18
C LYS A 14 13.89 34.57 -0.27
N ALA A 15 13.61 35.52 -1.17
CA ALA A 15 12.30 35.61 -1.82
C ALA A 15 12.03 34.33 -2.64
N ILE A 16 10.91 33.67 -2.36
CA ILE A 16 10.42 32.55 -3.13
C ILE A 16 9.62 33.07 -4.30
N LYS A 17 10.03 32.77 -5.52
CA LYS A 17 9.28 33.14 -6.72
C LYS A 17 8.04 32.26 -6.88
N PRO A 18 6.85 32.83 -7.09
CA PRO A 18 5.66 32.03 -7.37
C PRO A 18 5.84 31.26 -8.67
N CYS A 19 5.29 30.05 -8.72
CA CYS A 19 5.30 29.23 -9.91
C CYS A 19 3.99 28.46 -10.06
N ASN A 20 3.57 28.22 -11.30
CA ASN A 20 2.47 27.30 -11.60
C ASN A 20 3.00 25.86 -11.57
N TYR A 21 2.39 25.03 -10.73
CA TYR A 21 2.77 23.63 -10.56
C TYR A 21 1.53 22.74 -10.50
N ILE A 22 1.52 21.67 -11.30
CA ILE A 22 0.51 20.61 -11.23
C ILE A 22 1.07 19.49 -10.38
N ILE A 23 0.49 19.26 -9.22
CA ILE A 23 0.94 18.20 -8.29
C ILE A 23 0.60 16.84 -8.92
N PRO A 24 1.59 15.94 -9.11
CA PRO A 24 1.34 14.58 -9.60
C PRO A 24 0.51 13.78 -8.61
N SER A 25 -0.15 12.71 -9.09
CA SER A 25 -0.84 11.77 -8.23
C SER A 25 0.14 11.08 -7.28
N ASP A 26 -0.21 10.97 -6.01
CA ASP A 26 0.61 10.33 -4.99
C ASP A 26 0.60 8.80 -5.15
N ILE A 27 1.80 8.19 -5.11
CA ILE A 27 1.97 6.74 -5.24
C ILE A 27 1.32 5.98 -4.07
N SER A 28 1.35 6.54 -2.86
CA SER A 28 0.73 5.90 -1.70
C SER A 28 -0.79 5.84 -1.81
N SER A 29 -1.40 6.90 -2.34
CA SER A 29 -2.84 6.91 -2.66
C SER A 29 -3.18 5.95 -3.80
N ALA A 30 -2.34 5.91 -4.85
CA ALA A 30 -2.48 4.99 -5.97
C ALA A 30 -2.35 3.52 -5.54
N ALA A 31 -1.56 3.22 -4.52
CA ALA A 31 -1.27 1.86 -4.04
C ALA A 31 -2.53 1.07 -3.66
N PHE A 32 -3.54 1.71 -3.06
CA PHE A 32 -4.80 1.07 -2.70
C PHE A 32 -5.52 0.53 -3.93
N PHE A 33 -5.56 1.30 -5.01
CA PHE A 33 -6.19 0.92 -6.27
C PHE A 33 -5.34 -0.10 -7.04
N ILE A 34 -4.02 0.00 -6.98
CA ILE A 34 -3.08 -0.97 -7.57
C ILE A 34 -3.32 -2.35 -6.95
N VAL A 35 -3.37 -2.42 -5.62
CA VAL A 35 -3.56 -3.69 -4.91
C VAL A 35 -4.98 -4.22 -5.08
N LEU A 36 -6.00 -3.36 -5.02
CA LEU A 36 -7.38 -3.75 -5.31
C LEU A 36 -7.47 -4.39 -6.71
N THR A 37 -6.91 -3.75 -7.73
CA THR A 37 -6.91 -4.29 -9.11
C THR A 37 -6.13 -5.60 -9.21
N ALA A 38 -4.95 -5.69 -8.56
CA ALA A 38 -4.11 -6.89 -8.60
C ALA A 38 -4.80 -8.12 -7.99
N LEU A 39 -5.63 -7.91 -6.96
CA LEU A 39 -6.34 -8.97 -6.23
C LEU A 39 -7.72 -9.29 -6.82
N SER A 40 -8.31 -8.38 -7.61
CA SER A 40 -9.61 -8.56 -8.24
C SER A 40 -9.49 -9.38 -9.52
N LYS A 41 -10.48 -10.25 -9.81
CA LYS A 41 -10.47 -11.08 -11.01
C LYS A 41 -10.71 -10.24 -12.27
N ASN A 42 -10.00 -10.57 -13.36
CA ASN A 42 -10.18 -9.99 -14.71
C ASN A 42 -10.18 -8.46 -14.74
N SER A 43 -9.37 -7.84 -13.89
CA SER A 43 -9.36 -6.39 -13.68
C SER A 43 -8.17 -5.73 -14.35
N LYS A 44 -8.41 -4.51 -14.86
CA LYS A 44 -7.38 -3.65 -15.42
C LYS A 44 -7.66 -2.21 -15.03
N LEU A 45 -6.64 -1.50 -14.60
CA LEU A 45 -6.74 -0.09 -14.22
C LEU A 45 -5.58 0.72 -14.81
N LYS A 46 -5.87 1.94 -15.26
CA LYS A 46 -4.88 2.94 -15.63
C LYS A 46 -4.98 4.12 -14.67
N ILE A 47 -3.86 4.44 -14.00
CA ILE A 47 -3.74 5.61 -13.11
C ILE A 47 -2.76 6.58 -13.79
N LYS A 48 -3.23 7.80 -14.07
CA LYS A 48 -2.46 8.79 -14.83
C LYS A 48 -1.58 9.66 -13.95
N ASN A 49 -0.44 10.11 -14.50
CA ASN A 49 0.45 11.12 -13.92
C ASN A 49 0.86 10.83 -12.46
N VAL A 50 1.19 9.57 -12.15
CA VAL A 50 1.63 9.17 -10.79
C VAL A 50 3.09 9.57 -10.61
N ASN A 51 3.42 10.14 -9.46
CA ASN A 51 4.80 10.35 -9.04
C ASN A 51 5.49 8.98 -8.89
N VAL A 52 6.58 8.80 -9.62
CA VAL A 52 7.39 7.57 -9.62
C VAL A 52 8.83 7.84 -9.16
N ASN A 53 8.96 8.68 -8.14
CA ASN A 53 10.24 8.92 -7.49
C ASN A 53 10.82 7.60 -6.96
N PRO A 54 12.07 7.24 -7.33
CA PRO A 54 12.70 5.98 -6.91
C PRO A 54 12.70 5.73 -5.40
N THR A 55 12.74 6.78 -4.59
CA THR A 55 12.69 6.67 -3.12
C THR A 55 11.32 6.32 -2.55
N ARG A 56 10.27 6.32 -3.38
CA ARG A 56 8.86 6.11 -2.99
C ARG A 56 8.18 4.94 -3.68
N ILE A 57 8.79 4.35 -4.70
CA ILE A 57 8.18 3.29 -5.52
C ILE A 57 8.53 1.86 -5.08
N GLY A 58 9.02 1.68 -3.86
CA GLY A 58 9.36 0.34 -3.34
C GLY A 58 8.20 -0.65 -3.44
N ILE A 59 6.96 -0.19 -3.23
CA ILE A 59 5.78 -1.03 -3.44
C ILE A 59 5.71 -1.60 -4.86
N LEU A 60 5.99 -0.80 -5.90
CA LEU A 60 5.91 -1.28 -7.29
C LEU A 60 6.93 -2.39 -7.56
N GLU A 61 8.12 -2.27 -6.97
CA GLU A 61 9.17 -3.27 -7.10
C GLU A 61 8.81 -4.56 -6.36
N ILE A 62 8.31 -4.45 -5.13
CA ILE A 62 7.87 -5.60 -4.34
C ILE A 62 6.72 -6.32 -5.05
N LEU A 63 5.69 -5.60 -5.49
CA LEU A 63 4.55 -6.19 -6.18
C LEU A 63 4.93 -6.87 -7.50
N LYS A 64 5.84 -6.30 -8.28
CA LYS A 64 6.37 -6.95 -9.49
C LYS A 64 7.10 -8.26 -9.16
N LYS A 65 7.92 -8.28 -8.10
CA LYS A 65 8.58 -9.51 -7.62
C LYS A 65 7.56 -10.57 -7.17
N MET A 66 6.40 -10.14 -6.68
CA MET A 66 5.27 -11.00 -6.32
C MET A 66 4.40 -11.41 -7.53
N GLY A 67 4.76 -11.00 -8.75
CA GLY A 67 4.08 -11.39 -9.98
C GLY A 67 2.94 -10.47 -10.40
N VAL A 68 2.76 -9.32 -9.76
CA VAL A 68 1.74 -8.34 -10.19
C VAL A 68 2.16 -7.67 -11.50
N ASN A 69 1.28 -7.64 -12.48
CA ASN A 69 1.51 -7.03 -13.77
C ASN A 69 1.33 -5.51 -13.71
N ILE A 70 2.44 -4.81 -13.59
CA ILE A 70 2.48 -3.34 -13.53
C ILE A 70 3.40 -2.81 -14.62
N LYS A 71 2.85 -1.98 -15.52
CA LYS A 71 3.60 -1.31 -16.58
C LYS A 71 3.59 0.20 -16.36
N LEU A 72 4.73 0.85 -16.58
CA LEU A 72 4.86 2.30 -16.57
C LEU A 72 4.90 2.79 -18.02
N GLN A 73 4.00 3.72 -18.34
CA GLN A 73 3.92 4.37 -19.66
C GLN A 73 4.04 5.88 -19.51
N ASN A 74 4.28 6.59 -20.60
CA ASN A 74 4.32 8.04 -20.65
C ASN A 74 5.25 8.65 -19.59
N LYS A 75 6.41 8.00 -19.37
CA LYS A 75 7.40 8.48 -18.40
C LYS A 75 7.92 9.84 -18.83
N LYS A 76 7.92 10.80 -17.92
CA LYS A 76 8.48 12.13 -18.15
C LYS A 76 9.06 12.71 -16.87
N ASN A 77 9.94 13.70 -17.02
CA ASN A 77 10.37 14.55 -15.91
C ASN A 77 9.55 15.83 -15.94
N TYR A 78 8.87 16.13 -14.86
CA TYR A 78 8.06 17.32 -14.71
C TYR A 78 8.60 18.15 -13.54
N LYS A 79 9.28 19.26 -13.86
CA LYS A 79 9.85 20.19 -12.87
C LYS A 79 10.66 19.48 -11.76
N GLY A 80 11.50 18.51 -12.14
CA GLY A 80 12.34 17.74 -11.23
C GLY A 80 11.73 16.45 -10.72
N GLU A 81 10.41 16.23 -10.86
CA GLU A 81 9.73 15.01 -10.44
C GLU A 81 9.55 14.02 -11.59
N LYS A 82 9.87 12.75 -11.32
CA LYS A 82 9.60 11.66 -12.26
C LYS A 82 8.14 11.25 -12.16
N ILE A 83 7.41 11.33 -13.26
CA ILE A 83 6.01 10.93 -13.34
C ILE A 83 5.76 9.94 -14.46
N ALA A 84 4.76 9.07 -14.29
CA ALA A 84 4.34 8.09 -15.29
C ALA A 84 2.86 7.74 -15.15
N ASP A 85 2.29 7.17 -16.20
CA ASP A 85 1.03 6.44 -16.12
C ASP A 85 1.30 5.01 -15.66
N LEU A 86 0.55 4.52 -14.69
CA LEU A 86 0.60 3.13 -14.24
C LEU A 86 -0.54 2.35 -14.87
N ILE A 87 -0.21 1.22 -15.51
CA ILE A 87 -1.19 0.25 -15.97
C ILE A 87 -1.01 -1.01 -15.14
N VAL A 88 -2.07 -1.38 -14.42
CA VAL A 88 -2.13 -2.57 -13.58
C VAL A 88 -3.12 -3.56 -14.19
N LYS A 89 -2.76 -4.83 -14.21
CA LYS A 89 -3.66 -5.93 -14.57
C LYS A 89 -3.62 -6.99 -13.47
N SER A 90 -4.78 -7.60 -13.22
CA SER A 90 -4.83 -8.78 -12.35
C SER A 90 -4.16 -9.96 -13.04
N GLU A 91 -3.53 -10.81 -12.22
CA GLU A 91 -2.89 -12.05 -12.66
C GLU A 91 -3.50 -13.26 -11.92
N LYS A 92 -3.50 -14.41 -12.59
CA LYS A 92 -4.06 -15.64 -12.02
C LYS A 92 -3.25 -16.18 -10.85
N SER A 93 -1.94 -15.91 -10.81
CA SER A 93 -1.03 -16.46 -9.82
C SER A 93 -0.10 -15.38 -9.27
N LEU A 94 -0.15 -15.21 -7.95
CA LEU A 94 0.77 -14.37 -7.20
C LEU A 94 1.79 -15.23 -6.47
N LYS A 95 3.03 -14.74 -6.36
CA LYS A 95 4.16 -15.46 -5.77
C LYS A 95 4.49 -14.91 -4.40
N ALA A 96 4.81 -15.80 -3.46
CA ALA A 96 5.39 -15.41 -2.19
C ALA A 96 6.77 -14.77 -2.37
N ILE A 97 7.19 -13.97 -1.40
CA ILE A 97 8.45 -13.23 -1.44
C ILE A 97 9.23 -13.33 -0.12
N ASN A 98 10.53 -13.50 -0.20
CA ASN A 98 11.43 -13.08 0.86
C ASN A 98 11.85 -11.62 0.54
N CYS A 99 11.15 -10.67 1.17
CA CYS A 99 11.25 -9.27 0.80
C CYS A 99 12.65 -8.70 1.07
N PRO A 100 13.34 -8.12 0.07
CA PRO A 100 14.61 -7.44 0.31
C PRO A 100 14.43 -6.26 1.25
N THR A 101 15.19 -6.23 2.35
CA THR A 101 15.10 -5.16 3.36
C THR A 101 15.51 -3.79 2.82
N SER A 102 16.29 -3.75 1.75
CA SER A 102 16.65 -2.50 1.05
C SER A 102 15.45 -1.76 0.45
N LEU A 103 14.31 -2.44 0.27
CA LEU A 103 13.07 -1.83 -0.24
C LEU A 103 12.17 -1.28 0.89
N ASN A 104 12.50 -1.55 2.15
CA ASN A 104 11.62 -1.20 3.27
C ASN A 104 11.32 0.29 3.35
N SER A 105 12.34 1.15 3.31
CA SER A 105 12.15 2.60 3.41
C SER A 105 11.31 3.17 2.26
N ALA A 106 11.52 2.67 1.04
CA ALA A 106 10.79 3.09 -0.15
C ALA A 106 9.35 2.55 -0.24
N ALA A 107 8.96 1.61 0.63
CA ALA A 107 7.63 0.99 0.70
C ALA A 107 7.02 1.04 2.10
N ILE A 108 7.61 1.80 3.03
CA ILE A 108 7.28 1.71 4.46
C ILE A 108 5.79 1.94 4.74
N ASP A 109 5.18 2.81 3.97
CA ASP A 109 3.78 3.17 4.17
C ASP A 109 2.79 2.20 3.49
N GLU A 110 3.24 1.30 2.63
CA GLU A 110 2.41 0.41 1.82
C GLU A 110 2.43 -1.05 2.31
N PHE A 111 3.15 -1.39 3.38
CA PHE A 111 3.27 -2.78 3.85
C PHE A 111 1.94 -3.43 4.20
N LEU A 112 0.97 -2.70 4.75
CA LEU A 112 -0.36 -3.26 4.99
C LEU A 112 -1.00 -3.83 3.70
N LEU A 113 -0.86 -3.12 2.59
CA LEU A 113 -1.34 -3.55 1.28
C LEU A 113 -0.52 -4.72 0.72
N ILE A 114 0.81 -4.68 0.89
CA ILE A 114 1.71 -5.77 0.49
C ILE A 114 1.35 -7.06 1.22
N PHE A 115 0.96 -6.98 2.50
CA PHE A 115 0.52 -8.14 3.28
C PHE A 115 -0.77 -8.76 2.72
N LEU A 116 -1.70 -7.97 2.17
CA LEU A 116 -2.88 -8.50 1.48
C LEU A 116 -2.49 -9.30 0.24
N VAL A 117 -1.53 -8.80 -0.54
CA VAL A 117 -1.02 -9.53 -1.71
C VAL A 117 -0.32 -10.82 -1.27
N ALA A 118 0.46 -10.78 -0.18
CA ALA A 118 1.10 -11.94 0.39
C ALA A 118 0.09 -12.98 0.91
N ALA A 119 -1.06 -12.54 1.42
CA ALA A 119 -2.13 -13.44 1.87
C ALA A 119 -2.72 -14.27 0.72
N LYS A 120 -2.74 -13.73 -0.51
CA LYS A 120 -3.24 -14.43 -1.72
C LYS A 120 -2.14 -15.06 -2.57
N ALA A 121 -0.88 -14.89 -2.21
CA ALA A 121 0.25 -15.46 -2.94
C ALA A 121 0.40 -16.98 -2.69
N ASN A 122 0.99 -17.69 -3.65
CA ASN A 122 1.36 -19.08 -3.47
C ASN A 122 2.68 -19.17 -2.68
N GLY A 123 2.65 -19.81 -1.51
CA GLY A 123 3.81 -20.03 -0.65
C GLY A 123 3.87 -19.11 0.58
N VAL A 124 5.05 -18.98 1.16
CA VAL A 124 5.28 -18.24 2.41
C VAL A 124 6.09 -16.98 2.15
N SER A 125 5.50 -15.83 2.44
CA SER A 125 6.19 -14.54 2.36
C SER A 125 6.83 -14.18 3.69
N TYR A 126 8.01 -13.54 3.63
CA TYR A 126 8.73 -13.12 4.82
C TYR A 126 9.22 -11.67 4.70
N PHE A 127 8.88 -10.87 5.69
CA PHE A 127 9.22 -9.45 5.80
C PHE A 127 9.97 -9.20 7.11
N LYS A 128 11.12 -8.52 7.05
CA LYS A 128 12.02 -8.26 8.18
C LYS A 128 12.33 -6.77 8.32
N ASN A 129 12.86 -6.38 9.48
CA ASN A 129 13.30 -5.01 9.77
C ASN A 129 12.18 -3.97 9.58
N LEU A 130 10.99 -4.30 10.06
CA LEU A 130 9.78 -3.47 9.96
C LEU A 130 9.41 -2.80 11.29
N ALA A 131 10.35 -2.63 12.22
CA ALA A 131 10.08 -2.01 13.52
C ALA A 131 9.45 -0.61 13.38
N GLU A 132 9.84 0.15 12.36
CA GLU A 132 9.33 1.50 12.08
C GLU A 132 7.80 1.51 11.83
N LEU A 133 7.22 0.42 11.30
CA LEU A 133 5.77 0.33 11.11
C LEU A 133 4.96 0.47 12.40
N ASN A 134 5.54 0.13 13.54
CA ASN A 134 4.88 0.26 14.83
C ASN A 134 5.05 1.65 15.45
N GLN A 135 5.78 2.57 14.79
CA GLN A 135 5.98 3.97 15.19
C GLN A 135 5.14 4.94 14.35
N LYS A 136 4.24 4.43 13.51
CA LYS A 136 3.30 5.23 12.70
C LYS A 136 2.09 5.65 13.55
N GLU A 137 1.02 6.16 12.93
CA GLU A 137 -0.22 6.60 13.60
C GLU A 137 -0.86 5.50 14.45
N SER A 138 -0.67 4.27 14.04
CA SER A 138 -0.97 3.06 14.81
C SER A 138 0.18 2.05 14.67
N PRO A 139 0.29 1.03 15.53
CA PRO A 139 1.27 -0.03 15.34
C PRO A 139 0.91 -0.91 14.13
N ARG A 140 1.25 -0.40 12.92
CA ARG A 140 0.79 -0.97 11.64
C ARG A 140 1.25 -2.41 11.40
N LEU A 141 2.42 -2.81 11.88
CA LEU A 141 2.86 -4.20 11.77
C LEU A 141 1.93 -5.14 12.56
N ILE A 142 1.54 -4.72 13.77
CA ILE A 142 0.58 -5.43 14.62
C ILE A 142 -0.81 -5.44 13.94
N TRP A 143 -1.24 -4.29 13.39
CA TRP A 143 -2.53 -4.21 12.69
C TRP A 143 -2.56 -5.07 11.42
N GLY A 144 -1.47 -5.13 10.67
CA GLY A 144 -1.34 -6.03 9.52
C GLY A 144 -1.54 -7.49 9.93
N SER A 145 -0.88 -7.93 11.00
CA SER A 145 -1.07 -9.29 11.56
C SER A 145 -2.52 -9.53 12.02
N LYS A 146 -3.14 -8.56 12.71
CA LYS A 146 -4.54 -8.66 13.16
C LYS A 146 -5.53 -8.77 12.00
N ILE A 147 -5.38 -7.97 10.96
CA ILE A 147 -6.22 -8.03 9.74
C ILE A 147 -6.10 -9.42 9.12
N LEU A 148 -4.88 -9.90 8.90
CA LEU A 148 -4.61 -11.24 8.35
C LEU A 148 -5.26 -12.34 9.18
N SER A 149 -5.09 -12.31 10.51
CA SER A 149 -5.67 -13.30 11.42
C SER A 149 -7.19 -13.29 11.39
N LYS A 150 -7.82 -12.09 11.33
CA LYS A 150 -9.27 -11.96 11.20
C LYS A 150 -9.80 -12.54 9.88
N MET A 151 -9.03 -12.43 8.79
CA MET A 151 -9.34 -13.09 7.52
C MET A 151 -9.09 -14.61 7.54
N GLY A 152 -8.52 -15.16 8.60
CA GLY A 152 -8.15 -16.57 8.70
C GLY A 152 -6.82 -16.91 8.04
N VAL A 153 -6.01 -15.92 7.72
CA VAL A 153 -4.68 -16.12 7.13
C VAL A 153 -3.67 -16.41 8.24
N LYS A 154 -3.04 -17.59 8.18
CA LYS A 154 -1.97 -17.95 9.11
C LYS A 154 -0.78 -17.00 8.94
N ASN A 155 -0.34 -16.39 10.04
CA ASN A 155 0.82 -15.54 10.06
C ASN A 155 1.58 -15.68 11.39
N ILE A 156 2.86 -15.35 11.39
CA ILE A 156 3.73 -15.36 12.59
C ILE A 156 4.35 -13.97 12.70
N LEU A 157 3.87 -13.21 13.67
CA LEU A 157 4.36 -11.89 14.01
C LEU A 157 5.52 -11.99 15.00
N LYS A 158 6.60 -11.25 14.76
CA LYS A 158 7.69 -10.96 15.72
C LYS A 158 7.79 -9.46 15.93
N LYS A 159 8.72 -9.02 16.77
CA LYS A 159 8.91 -7.61 17.15
C LYS A 159 9.01 -6.68 15.92
N ASP A 160 9.74 -7.10 14.89
CA ASP A 160 10.07 -6.31 13.70
C ASP A 160 9.88 -7.08 12.38
N SER A 161 9.21 -8.22 12.42
CA SER A 161 9.07 -9.07 11.25
C SER A 161 7.77 -9.85 11.26
N ILE A 162 7.34 -10.28 10.08
CA ILE A 162 6.16 -11.11 9.89
C ILE A 162 6.39 -12.15 8.81
N LYS A 163 5.95 -13.40 9.09
CA LYS A 163 5.75 -14.45 8.08
C LYS A 163 4.28 -14.56 7.76
N ILE A 164 3.94 -14.65 6.49
CA ILE A 164 2.57 -14.78 6.01
C ILE A 164 2.47 -16.03 5.14
N PHE A 165 1.60 -16.96 5.53
CA PHE A 165 1.32 -18.17 4.79
C PHE A 165 0.19 -17.90 3.80
N GLY A 166 0.56 -17.66 2.55
CA GLY A 166 -0.39 -17.29 1.51
C GLY A 166 -1.26 -18.48 1.06
N ASN A 167 -2.45 -18.12 0.59
CA ASN A 167 -3.42 -19.05 0.02
C ASN A 167 -3.98 -18.48 -1.30
N PRO A 168 -3.60 -18.99 -2.48
CA PRO A 168 -4.12 -18.53 -3.77
C PRO A 168 -5.64 -18.59 -3.88
N ASN A 169 -6.28 -19.49 -3.14
CA ASN A 169 -7.72 -19.69 -3.12
C ASN A 169 -8.40 -18.93 -1.96
N LEU A 170 -7.70 -17.99 -1.33
CA LEU A 170 -8.27 -17.21 -0.23
C LEU A 170 -9.58 -16.55 -0.67
N ASP A 171 -10.65 -16.91 0.01
CA ASP A 171 -11.99 -16.35 -0.11
C ASP A 171 -12.57 -16.26 1.31
N VAL A 172 -12.66 -15.05 1.81
CA VAL A 172 -13.10 -14.79 3.18
C VAL A 172 -14.63 -14.93 3.26
N LYS A 173 -15.12 -15.79 4.17
CA LYS A 173 -16.56 -16.06 4.38
C LYS A 173 -17.09 -15.58 5.73
N ARG A 174 -16.29 -14.76 6.46
CA ARG A 174 -16.57 -14.39 7.85
C ARG A 174 -17.09 -12.98 7.95
N LYS A 175 -17.76 -12.70 9.08
CA LYS A 175 -18.00 -11.33 9.54
C LYS A 175 -16.73 -10.83 10.25
N ILE A 176 -16.24 -9.67 9.84
CA ILE A 176 -15.00 -9.07 10.35
C ILE A 176 -15.30 -7.67 10.85
N THR A 177 -14.95 -7.40 12.11
CA THR A 177 -15.02 -6.05 12.68
C THR A 177 -13.60 -5.50 12.86
N ILE A 178 -13.37 -4.30 12.33
CA ILE A 178 -12.13 -3.52 12.50
C ILE A 178 -12.46 -2.23 13.21
N ASN A 179 -11.97 -2.09 14.45
CA ASN A 179 -12.19 -0.92 15.30
C ASN A 179 -10.96 -0.67 16.17
N LYS A 180 -10.97 0.46 16.92
CA LYS A 180 -9.92 0.83 17.90
C LYS A 180 -8.49 0.86 17.30
N PHE A 181 -8.35 1.29 16.05
CA PHE A 181 -7.07 1.39 15.34
C PHE A 181 -6.49 2.82 15.31
N LEU A 182 -6.79 3.61 16.35
CA LEU A 182 -6.29 4.98 16.54
C LEU A 182 -6.57 5.92 15.36
N LYS A 183 -7.67 5.70 14.65
CA LYS A 183 -8.07 6.45 13.44
C LYS A 183 -6.98 6.44 12.34
N ASP A 184 -6.16 5.40 12.26
CA ASP A 184 -5.16 5.28 11.20
C ASP A 184 -5.85 5.05 9.85
N HIS A 185 -5.77 6.05 8.98
CA HIS A 185 -6.39 6.03 7.66
C HIS A 185 -5.91 4.86 6.79
N ARG A 186 -4.65 4.41 6.95
CA ARG A 186 -4.14 3.27 6.17
C ARG A 186 -4.73 1.94 6.63
N VAL A 187 -4.94 1.77 7.93
CA VAL A 187 -5.66 0.59 8.46
C VAL A 187 -7.09 0.58 7.93
N PHE A 188 -7.79 1.73 7.93
CA PHE A 188 -9.12 1.86 7.37
C PHE A 188 -9.15 1.47 5.89
N MET A 189 -8.38 2.16 5.05
CA MET A 189 -8.40 1.96 3.60
C MET A 189 -7.92 0.56 3.20
N THR A 190 -6.92 -0.01 3.90
CA THR A 190 -6.48 -1.40 3.67
C THR A 190 -7.58 -2.39 3.98
N SER A 191 -8.35 -2.17 5.05
CA SER A 191 -9.49 -3.03 5.41
C SER A 191 -10.59 -2.97 4.36
N VAL A 192 -10.88 -1.79 3.80
CA VAL A 192 -11.82 -1.64 2.68
C VAL A 192 -11.32 -2.41 1.44
N VAL A 193 -10.03 -2.29 1.09
CA VAL A 193 -9.44 -3.05 -0.03
C VAL A 193 -9.54 -4.55 0.21
N ALA A 194 -9.27 -5.01 1.44
CA ALA A 194 -9.38 -6.42 1.82
C ALA A 194 -10.81 -6.95 1.66
N ALA A 195 -11.80 -6.19 2.13
CA ALA A 195 -13.22 -6.52 1.98
C ALA A 195 -13.62 -6.71 0.51
N LEU A 196 -13.29 -5.73 -0.32
CA LEU A 196 -13.66 -5.71 -1.73
C LEU A 196 -12.97 -6.80 -2.57
N ALA A 197 -11.70 -7.08 -2.26
CA ALA A 197 -10.88 -7.98 -3.07
C ALA A 197 -10.89 -9.43 -2.59
N LEU A 198 -11.10 -9.68 -1.29
CA LEU A 198 -10.90 -10.99 -0.65
C LEU A 198 -12.17 -11.54 -0.03
N GLY A 199 -13.29 -10.80 -0.08
CA GLY A 199 -14.60 -11.23 0.42
C GLY A 199 -14.82 -11.00 1.90
N GLY A 200 -15.93 -11.57 2.42
CA GLY A 200 -16.40 -11.38 3.79
C GLY A 200 -17.35 -10.18 3.96
N GLU A 201 -18.00 -10.13 5.12
CA GLU A 201 -18.81 -8.99 5.55
C GLU A 201 -18.00 -8.17 6.56
N TRP A 202 -17.72 -6.90 6.27
CA TRP A 202 -16.82 -6.09 7.07
C TRP A 202 -17.51 -4.87 7.67
N SER A 203 -17.39 -4.73 8.99
CA SER A 203 -17.74 -3.51 9.73
C SER A 203 -16.47 -2.79 10.12
N ILE A 204 -16.21 -1.62 9.53
CA ILE A 204 -14.99 -0.85 9.73
C ILE A 204 -15.36 0.51 10.32
N SER A 205 -14.90 0.81 11.54
CA SER A 205 -15.16 2.08 12.22
C SER A 205 -14.26 3.21 11.70
N SER A 206 -14.51 4.42 12.17
CA SER A 206 -13.64 5.61 11.95
C SER A 206 -13.42 5.95 10.48
N LYS A 207 -14.49 5.97 9.69
CA LYS A 207 -14.48 6.42 8.29
C LYS A 207 -13.88 7.82 8.14
N ASP A 208 -14.08 8.68 9.13
CA ASP A 208 -13.55 10.05 9.21
C ASP A 208 -12.02 10.11 9.17
N SER A 209 -11.33 9.01 9.47
CA SER A 209 -9.86 8.92 9.42
C SER A 209 -9.26 9.24 8.06
N ILE A 210 -10.01 9.08 6.96
CA ILE A 210 -9.52 9.38 5.61
C ILE A 210 -9.57 10.87 5.26
N ASN A 211 -10.28 11.70 6.03
CA ASN A 211 -10.52 13.10 5.67
C ASN A 211 -9.23 13.94 5.61
N THR A 212 -8.22 13.58 6.38
CA THR A 212 -6.93 14.29 6.43
C THR A 212 -5.92 13.80 5.40
N SER A 213 -6.14 12.63 4.77
CA SER A 213 -5.16 12.04 3.85
C SER A 213 -5.73 11.76 2.46
N PHE A 214 -6.91 11.16 2.37
CA PHE A 214 -7.55 10.83 1.10
C PHE A 214 -9.09 10.96 1.21
N PRO A 215 -9.62 12.18 1.35
CA PRO A 215 -11.06 12.39 1.60
C PRO A 215 -11.97 11.84 0.50
N THR A 216 -11.48 11.74 -0.74
CA THR A 216 -12.23 11.19 -1.88
C THR A 216 -12.08 9.68 -2.06
N PHE A 217 -11.41 8.96 -1.14
CA PHE A 217 -11.15 7.52 -1.29
C PHE A 217 -12.44 6.73 -1.52
N ILE A 218 -13.45 6.88 -0.67
CA ILE A 218 -14.71 6.15 -0.77
C ILE A 218 -15.46 6.50 -2.07
N SER A 219 -15.53 7.78 -2.45
CA SER A 219 -16.19 8.17 -3.70
C SER A 219 -15.47 7.61 -4.93
N LYS A 220 -14.13 7.55 -4.91
CA LYS A 220 -13.36 6.91 -5.98
C LYS A 220 -13.59 5.40 -6.06
N ILE A 221 -13.63 4.71 -4.93
CA ILE A 221 -13.95 3.27 -4.89
C ILE A 221 -15.35 3.02 -5.45
N LYS A 222 -16.36 3.81 -5.04
CA LYS A 222 -17.73 3.71 -5.57
C LYS A 222 -17.79 3.99 -7.08
N SER A 223 -17.02 4.97 -7.59
CA SER A 223 -16.95 5.26 -9.02
C SER A 223 -16.33 4.13 -9.87
N LEU A 224 -15.63 3.20 -9.24
CA LEU A 224 -15.10 1.98 -9.85
C LEU A 224 -16.07 0.78 -9.74
N GLY A 225 -17.29 1.00 -9.24
CA GLY A 225 -18.33 -0.03 -9.18
C GLY A 225 -18.45 -0.74 -7.82
N ALA A 226 -17.74 -0.31 -6.77
CA ALA A 226 -17.90 -0.90 -5.45
C ALA A 226 -19.21 -0.44 -4.78
N SER A 227 -19.93 -1.39 -4.18
CA SER A 227 -21.04 -1.11 -3.25
C SER A 227 -20.50 -1.07 -1.83
N LEU A 228 -20.78 0.02 -1.12
CA LEU A 228 -20.38 0.26 0.27
C LEU A 228 -21.53 0.98 0.97
N ASP A 229 -22.00 0.43 2.06
CA ASP A 229 -23.05 0.97 2.92
C ASP A 229 -22.47 1.90 4.01
#